data_1d2c41e83175ea435cbad3cd96f8e4d6
#
_entry.id   1d2c41e83175ea435cbad3cd96f8e4d6
#
_cell.length_a   1.000
_cell.length_b   1.000
_cell.length_c   1.000
_cell.angle_alpha   90.00
_cell.angle_beta   90.00
_cell.angle_gamma   90.00
#
_symmetry.space_group_name_H-M   'P 1'
#
loop_
_entity.id
_entity.type
_entity.pdbx_description
1 polymer ?
#
loop_
_entity_poly.entity_id
_entity_poly.type
_entity_poly.pdbx_seq_one_letter_code
_entity_poly.pdbx_strand_id
1 'polypeptide(L)'
;HRPLRALLAEAVEKGELSAEGLATAKRALEDLQACEELARSSPTGQVLYHFLVERTGYLSRLAQEISPRSRRALEHIAAFFEEVIRRFEEVARYDRVPWFVRYVEELRELGWNPMVGEAEPGVDAVQVMTFHQAKGREFEAVFLTGLVEDFFPGRRQRPTFSLPQDLVLEDLPPDVAHLEEQRRLFYVGMTRAKRYLFLLSSDDYRLPGEEPRRRPAKISRFVVEALGEEALGPRAPETPPLFRITRAAKAPEPVLPEKSPGSFQLSFRQVDDWLTCPLKYKYVHVLRVPIRLHPTVILGNAVHQAIQAYHLAKRQGRSLPLSEVIAVFDRAWRSEGFLSAAHEEELHRYGEEALQNFYAFEEAEGSRPTFVEQYFAFEENGVKVIGYWDRVDRRRDGALIIDYKTSEAKVESADRRVQESLQMAIYALAFERTFGERPKELQLRFLTPEVVVGRAEPSDRLLKGAWEAIMEAAEGIRREDFAPKPSYSACRPCAYRTICPAALPV
;
A
#
# COMPACT_ATOMS: atom_id res chain seq x y z
N HIS A 1 -15.41 37.46 10.30
CA HIS A 1 -14.96 36.24 11.00
C HIS A 1 -13.46 36.34 11.23
N ARG A 2 -13.03 36.36 12.50
CA ARG A 2 -11.60 36.26 12.84
C ARG A 2 -11.14 34.80 12.74
N PRO A 3 -9.95 34.52 12.21
CA PRO A 3 -9.42 33.16 12.20
C PRO A 3 -9.31 32.58 13.60
N LEU A 4 -9.67 31.31 13.78
CA LEU A 4 -9.63 30.63 15.09
C LEU A 4 -8.24 30.71 15.76
N ARG A 5 -7.17 30.62 14.96
CA ARG A 5 -5.78 30.76 15.42
C ARG A 5 -5.52 32.13 16.09
N ALA A 6 -6.01 33.21 15.49
CA ALA A 6 -5.84 34.54 16.04
C ALA A 6 -6.60 34.72 17.38
N LEU A 7 -7.80 34.14 17.45
CA LEU A 7 -8.59 34.11 18.70
C LEU A 7 -7.91 33.29 19.79
N LEU A 8 -7.31 32.15 19.42
CA LEU A 8 -6.58 31.29 20.35
C LEU A 8 -5.32 31.99 20.88
N ALA A 9 -4.57 32.65 20.00
CA ALA A 9 -3.38 33.43 20.39
C ALA A 9 -3.76 34.59 21.37
N GLU A 10 -4.84 35.31 21.07
CA GLU A 10 -5.36 36.38 21.93
C GLU A 10 -5.82 35.86 23.30
N ALA A 11 -6.50 34.69 23.34
CA ALA A 11 -6.93 34.06 24.59
C ALA A 11 -5.73 33.60 25.46
N VAL A 12 -4.65 33.14 24.81
CA VAL A 12 -3.37 32.79 25.48
C VAL A 12 -2.71 34.06 26.10
N GLU A 13 -2.67 35.14 25.32
CA GLU A 13 -2.10 36.41 25.79
C GLU A 13 -2.89 37.04 26.94
N LYS A 14 -4.22 36.98 26.87
CA LYS A 14 -5.10 37.53 27.90
C LYS A 14 -5.24 36.67 29.15
N GLY A 15 -4.76 35.44 29.12
CA GLY A 15 -4.89 34.51 30.25
C GLY A 15 -6.32 34.05 30.54
N GLU A 16 -7.19 34.04 29.52
CA GLU A 16 -8.62 33.67 29.63
C GLU A 16 -8.86 32.15 29.73
N LEU A 17 -7.78 31.35 29.69
CA LEU A 17 -7.84 29.89 29.68
C LEU A 17 -7.46 29.30 31.04
N SER A 18 -8.01 28.13 31.37
CA SER A 18 -7.52 27.34 32.51
C SER A 18 -6.04 26.97 32.33
N ALA A 19 -5.34 26.59 33.40
CA ALA A 19 -3.93 26.22 33.33
C ALA A 19 -3.68 25.07 32.30
N GLU A 20 -4.52 24.07 32.27
CA GLU A 20 -4.48 22.96 31.30
C GLU A 20 -4.81 23.44 29.87
N GLY A 21 -5.84 24.30 29.74
CA GLY A 21 -6.23 24.89 28.44
C GLY A 21 -5.11 25.80 27.90
N LEU A 22 -4.42 26.55 28.74
CA LEU A 22 -3.31 27.42 28.37
C LEU A 22 -2.12 26.58 27.84
N ALA A 23 -1.76 25.49 28.53
CA ALA A 23 -0.67 24.61 28.11
C ALA A 23 -1.01 23.94 26.74
N THR A 24 -2.22 23.50 26.60
CA THR A 24 -2.72 22.86 25.33
C THR A 24 -2.72 23.88 24.18
N ALA A 25 -3.23 25.08 24.43
CA ALA A 25 -3.30 26.14 23.41
C ALA A 25 -1.91 26.59 22.95
N LYS A 26 -0.97 26.79 23.89
CA LYS A 26 0.43 27.11 23.56
C LYS A 26 1.06 26.06 22.68
N ARG A 27 0.94 24.78 23.09
CA ARG A 27 1.47 23.66 22.31
C ARG A 27 0.88 23.60 20.92
N ALA A 28 -0.44 23.79 20.77
CA ALA A 28 -1.10 23.79 19.46
C ALA A 28 -0.58 24.92 18.56
N LEU A 29 -0.36 26.13 19.12
CA LEU A 29 0.21 27.26 18.38
C LEU A 29 1.66 26.99 17.95
N GLU A 30 2.47 26.42 18.83
CA GLU A 30 3.85 26.02 18.53
C GLU A 30 3.92 24.96 17.43
N ASP A 31 3.04 23.96 17.51
CA ASP A 31 2.94 22.88 16.50
C ASP A 31 2.54 23.44 15.13
N LEU A 32 1.57 24.36 15.09
CA LEU A 32 1.15 25.02 13.86
C LEU A 32 2.29 25.87 13.26
N GLN A 33 2.97 26.63 14.12
CA GLN A 33 4.09 27.48 13.67
C GLN A 33 5.23 26.64 13.08
N ALA A 34 5.62 25.54 13.74
CA ALA A 34 6.65 24.64 13.24
C ALA A 34 6.26 24.02 11.89
N CYS A 35 4.99 23.62 11.73
CA CYS A 35 4.49 23.10 10.45
C CYS A 35 4.47 24.18 9.35
N GLU A 36 4.12 25.44 9.68
CA GLU A 36 4.16 26.55 8.72
C GLU A 36 5.58 26.88 8.26
N GLU A 37 6.53 26.86 9.16
CA GLU A 37 7.95 27.09 8.83
C GLU A 37 8.45 25.98 7.89
N LEU A 38 8.15 24.72 8.20
CA LEU A 38 8.51 23.60 7.36
C LEU A 38 7.83 23.65 5.99
N ALA A 39 6.55 24.06 5.92
CA ALA A 39 5.77 24.13 4.68
C ALA A 39 6.31 25.16 3.67
N ARG A 40 7.18 26.09 4.09
CA ARG A 40 7.80 27.06 3.19
C ARG A 40 8.81 26.43 2.23
N SER A 41 9.46 25.34 2.66
CA SER A 41 10.56 24.71 1.93
C SER A 41 10.36 23.23 1.63
N SER A 42 9.40 22.56 2.29
CA SER A 42 9.22 21.12 2.20
C SER A 42 7.95 20.71 1.46
N PRO A 43 7.93 19.51 0.82
CA PRO A 43 6.73 18.92 0.24
C PRO A 43 5.64 18.70 1.28
N THR A 44 4.39 18.64 0.82
CA THR A 44 3.21 18.50 1.69
C THR A 44 3.24 17.21 2.51
N GLY A 45 3.64 16.10 1.91
CA GLY A 45 3.81 14.82 2.61
C GLY A 45 4.77 14.91 3.79
N GLN A 46 5.86 15.67 3.65
CA GLN A 46 6.80 15.91 4.72
C GLN A 46 6.21 16.71 5.89
N VAL A 47 5.45 17.74 5.59
CA VAL A 47 4.80 18.58 6.63
C VAL A 47 3.81 17.73 7.41
N LEU A 48 2.99 16.93 6.74
CA LEU A 48 2.02 16.05 7.40
C LEU A 48 2.71 14.96 8.23
N TYR A 49 3.78 14.35 7.70
CA TYR A 49 4.56 13.35 8.43
C TYR A 49 5.17 13.96 9.71
N HIS A 50 5.81 15.14 9.62
CA HIS A 50 6.36 15.87 10.77
C HIS A 50 5.28 16.12 11.83
N PHE A 51 4.10 16.58 11.42
CA PHE A 51 2.98 16.79 12.34
C PHE A 51 2.55 15.50 13.05
N LEU A 52 2.32 14.42 12.30
CA LEU A 52 1.80 13.16 12.84
C LEU A 52 2.80 12.39 13.71
N VAL A 53 4.09 12.45 13.38
CA VAL A 53 5.15 11.69 14.05
C VAL A 53 5.83 12.53 15.13
N GLU A 54 6.40 13.67 14.75
CA GLU A 54 7.31 14.42 15.60
C GLU A 54 6.60 15.39 16.53
N ARG A 55 5.55 16.08 16.03
CA ARG A 55 4.84 17.07 16.86
C ARG A 55 3.78 16.45 17.76
N THR A 56 2.87 15.63 17.21
CA THR A 56 1.75 15.06 17.97
C THR A 56 2.03 13.70 18.57
N GLY A 57 3.02 12.96 18.04
CA GLY A 57 3.29 11.56 18.39
C GLY A 57 2.09 10.63 18.08
N TYR A 58 1.18 11.06 17.18
CA TYR A 58 -0.06 10.35 16.89
C TYR A 58 0.19 8.96 16.30
N LEU A 59 1.08 8.88 15.30
CA LEU A 59 1.46 7.60 14.70
C LEU A 59 2.14 6.67 15.71
N SER A 60 3.02 7.20 16.57
CA SER A 60 3.69 6.42 17.61
C SER A 60 2.69 5.78 18.57
N ARG A 61 1.67 6.53 19.00
CA ARG A 61 0.61 6.01 19.88
C ARG A 61 -0.21 4.91 19.20
N LEU A 62 -0.64 5.14 17.95
CA LEU A 62 -1.40 4.14 17.19
C LEU A 62 -0.59 2.86 16.95
N ALA A 63 0.72 2.97 16.68
CA ALA A 63 1.59 1.83 16.44
C ALA A 63 1.87 0.99 17.69
N GLN A 64 1.80 1.61 18.88
CA GLN A 64 1.98 0.92 20.17
C GLN A 64 0.68 0.31 20.69
N GLU A 65 -0.46 0.85 20.31
CA GLU A 65 -1.77 0.35 20.73
C GLU A 65 -2.18 -0.87 19.88
N ILE A 66 -2.35 -2.03 20.54
CA ILE A 66 -2.80 -3.26 19.89
C ILE A 66 -4.33 -3.31 19.95
N SER A 67 -4.99 -2.56 19.06
CA SER A 67 -6.45 -2.60 18.94
C SER A 67 -6.89 -2.63 17.47
N PRO A 68 -8.05 -3.22 17.14
CA PRO A 68 -8.61 -3.18 15.79
C PRO A 68 -8.85 -1.73 15.30
N ARG A 69 -9.14 -0.82 16.23
CA ARG A 69 -9.34 0.61 15.92
C ARG A 69 -8.04 1.28 15.51
N SER A 70 -6.96 1.04 16.25
CA SER A 70 -5.63 1.61 15.93
C SER A 70 -5.08 1.04 14.63
N ARG A 71 -5.26 -0.27 14.39
CA ARG A 71 -4.89 -0.90 13.12
C ARG A 71 -5.62 -0.25 11.95
N ARG A 72 -6.93 -0.09 12.02
CA ARG A 72 -7.73 0.56 10.98
C ARG A 72 -7.32 2.02 10.77
N ALA A 73 -7.03 2.75 11.85
CA ALA A 73 -6.55 4.13 11.74
C ALA A 73 -5.20 4.21 11.00
N LEU A 74 -4.27 3.28 11.26
CA LEU A 74 -3.00 3.19 10.53
C LEU A 74 -3.21 2.84 9.05
N GLU A 75 -4.11 1.90 8.73
CA GLU A 75 -4.47 1.55 7.35
C GLU A 75 -5.04 2.76 6.60
N HIS A 76 -5.91 3.55 7.23
CA HIS A 76 -6.45 4.78 6.64
C HIS A 76 -5.36 5.83 6.40
N ILE A 77 -4.44 6.02 7.36
CA ILE A 77 -3.33 6.96 7.20
C ILE A 77 -2.41 6.49 6.06
N ALA A 78 -2.08 5.20 6.01
CA ALA A 78 -1.26 4.64 4.94
C ALA A 78 -1.90 4.85 3.56
N ALA A 79 -3.20 4.52 3.43
CA ALA A 79 -3.94 4.75 2.19
C ALA A 79 -3.98 6.23 1.79
N PHE A 80 -4.10 7.15 2.76
CA PHE A 80 -4.05 8.58 2.49
C PHE A 80 -2.69 9.02 1.94
N PHE A 81 -1.60 8.53 2.50
CA PHE A 81 -0.27 8.82 1.97
C PHE A 81 -0.04 8.21 0.58
N GLU A 82 -0.45 6.98 0.35
CA GLU A 82 -0.25 6.30 -0.93
C GLU A 82 -1.17 6.82 -2.04
N GLU A 83 -2.44 7.05 -1.74
CA GLU A 83 -3.44 7.34 -2.76
C GLU A 83 -3.70 8.85 -2.95
N VAL A 84 -3.49 9.67 -1.93
CA VAL A 84 -3.78 11.11 -2.00
C VAL A 84 -2.50 11.92 -2.15
N ILE A 85 -1.58 11.79 -1.19
CA ILE A 85 -0.36 12.61 -1.17
C ILE A 85 0.53 12.25 -2.35
N ARG A 86 0.82 10.97 -2.55
CA ARG A 86 1.68 10.50 -3.63
C ARG A 86 1.15 10.90 -5.01
N ARG A 87 -0.17 10.75 -5.25
CA ARG A 87 -0.77 11.18 -6.52
C ARG A 87 -0.69 12.69 -6.72
N PHE A 88 -0.86 13.45 -5.64
CA PHE A 88 -0.67 14.89 -5.71
C PHE A 88 0.77 15.25 -6.08
N GLU A 89 1.77 14.64 -5.44
CA GLU A 89 3.20 14.83 -5.74
C GLU A 89 3.53 14.50 -7.21
N GLU A 90 2.89 13.46 -7.78
CA GLU A 90 3.09 13.04 -9.18
C GLU A 90 2.51 14.03 -10.21
N VAL A 91 1.41 14.74 -9.88
CA VAL A 91 0.70 15.63 -10.84
C VAL A 91 0.87 17.10 -10.56
N ALA A 92 1.25 17.48 -9.35
CA ALA A 92 1.35 18.87 -8.95
C ALA A 92 2.61 19.53 -9.51
N ARG A 93 2.43 20.64 -10.23
CA ARG A 93 3.56 21.48 -10.66
C ARG A 93 4.32 22.09 -9.47
N TYR A 94 3.61 22.34 -8.37
CA TYR A 94 4.15 22.86 -7.13
C TYR A 94 3.56 22.08 -5.95
N ASP A 95 4.36 21.21 -5.33
CA ASP A 95 3.96 20.53 -4.10
C ASP A 95 4.09 21.49 -2.91
N ARG A 96 2.98 22.14 -2.57
CA ARG A 96 2.82 23.05 -1.44
C ARG A 96 1.47 22.86 -0.78
N VAL A 97 1.44 22.98 0.54
CA VAL A 97 0.25 22.76 1.37
C VAL A 97 -1.01 23.47 0.86
N PRO A 98 -1.01 24.77 0.43
CA PRO A 98 -2.23 25.40 -0.07
C PRO A 98 -2.81 24.75 -1.32
N TRP A 99 -1.96 24.28 -2.25
CA TRP A 99 -2.41 23.57 -3.42
C TRP A 99 -2.93 22.17 -3.11
N PHE A 100 -2.29 21.50 -2.15
CA PHE A 100 -2.75 20.20 -1.68
C PHE A 100 -4.12 20.29 -1.00
N VAL A 101 -4.34 21.29 -0.14
CA VAL A 101 -5.65 21.49 0.49
C VAL A 101 -6.74 21.64 -0.57
N ARG A 102 -6.50 22.47 -1.59
CA ARG A 102 -7.44 22.64 -2.70
C ARG A 102 -7.69 21.33 -3.47
N TYR A 103 -6.63 20.59 -3.75
CA TYR A 103 -6.74 19.27 -4.39
C TYR A 103 -7.61 18.30 -3.59
N VAL A 104 -7.42 18.22 -2.27
CA VAL A 104 -8.25 17.39 -1.39
C VAL A 104 -9.71 17.86 -1.36
N GLU A 105 -9.95 19.16 -1.36
CA GLU A 105 -11.30 19.72 -1.43
C GLU A 105 -12.00 19.33 -2.75
N GLU A 106 -11.34 19.45 -3.88
CA GLU A 106 -11.84 19.01 -5.18
C GLU A 106 -12.15 17.51 -5.20
N LEU A 107 -11.27 16.65 -4.64
CA LEU A 107 -11.53 15.21 -4.51
C LEU A 107 -12.78 14.92 -3.67
N ARG A 108 -12.97 15.66 -2.58
CA ARG A 108 -14.16 15.52 -1.72
C ARG A 108 -15.44 15.94 -2.44
N GLU A 109 -15.42 17.03 -3.20
CA GLU A 109 -16.55 17.49 -4.02
C GLU A 109 -16.93 16.47 -5.11
N LEU A 110 -15.93 15.78 -5.68
CA LEU A 110 -16.13 14.68 -6.62
C LEU A 110 -16.63 13.38 -5.96
N GLY A 111 -16.73 13.36 -4.62
CA GLY A 111 -17.12 12.15 -3.86
C GLY A 111 -16.07 11.05 -3.88
N TRP A 112 -14.83 11.39 -4.27
CA TRP A 112 -13.74 10.42 -4.27
C TRP A 112 -13.23 10.15 -2.85
N ASN A 113 -13.06 8.88 -2.53
CA ASN A 113 -12.57 8.43 -1.24
C ASN A 113 -11.46 7.39 -1.45
N PRO A 114 -10.28 7.55 -0.81
CA PRO A 114 -9.22 6.56 -0.95
C PRO A 114 -9.70 5.18 -0.54
N MET A 115 -9.43 4.19 -1.37
CA MET A 115 -9.76 2.81 -1.05
C MET A 115 -8.83 2.31 0.04
N VAL A 116 -9.35 2.20 1.25
CA VAL A 116 -8.70 1.41 2.31
C VAL A 116 -8.85 -0.05 1.91
N GLY A 117 -7.72 -0.73 1.82
CA GLY A 117 -7.57 -2.03 1.19
C GLY A 117 -8.74 -2.99 1.43
N GLU A 118 -9.10 -3.72 0.41
CA GLU A 118 -10.12 -4.76 0.48
C GLU A 118 -9.78 -5.72 1.63
N ALA A 119 -10.80 -6.11 2.40
CA ALA A 119 -10.64 -7.17 3.40
C ALA A 119 -9.94 -8.37 2.75
N GLU A 120 -8.84 -8.84 3.34
CA GLU A 120 -8.07 -9.96 2.80
C GLU A 120 -9.01 -11.14 2.49
N PRO A 121 -8.94 -11.75 1.29
CA PRO A 121 -9.74 -12.92 0.98
C PRO A 121 -9.45 -14.03 1.99
N GLY A 122 -10.47 -14.58 2.62
CA GLY A 122 -10.33 -15.71 3.57
C GLY A 122 -10.47 -15.35 5.05
N VAL A 123 -10.75 -14.10 5.38
CA VAL A 123 -11.10 -13.72 6.76
C VAL A 123 -12.52 -14.20 7.07
N ASP A 124 -12.69 -14.93 8.18
CA ASP A 124 -14.00 -15.33 8.71
C ASP A 124 -14.68 -14.09 9.32
N ALA A 125 -15.32 -13.29 8.47
CA ALA A 125 -15.98 -12.05 8.83
C ALA A 125 -17.16 -11.76 7.92
N VAL A 126 -18.14 -11.01 8.44
CA VAL A 126 -19.21 -10.46 7.63
C VAL A 126 -18.66 -9.36 6.74
N GLN A 127 -18.80 -9.53 5.43
CA GLN A 127 -18.35 -8.58 4.43
C GLN A 127 -19.47 -7.63 4.07
N VAL A 128 -19.22 -6.32 4.21
CA VAL A 128 -20.16 -5.26 3.79
C VAL A 128 -19.56 -4.56 2.58
N MET A 129 -20.31 -4.57 1.46
CA MET A 129 -19.82 -4.03 0.19
C MET A 129 -20.96 -3.56 -0.70
N THR A 130 -20.64 -2.85 -1.77
CA THR A 130 -21.62 -2.48 -2.79
C THR A 130 -21.88 -3.64 -3.75
N PHE A 131 -22.99 -3.57 -4.51
CA PHE A 131 -23.29 -4.54 -5.57
C PHE A 131 -22.14 -4.65 -6.60
N HIS A 132 -21.50 -3.54 -6.94
CA HIS A 132 -20.37 -3.51 -7.88
C HIS A 132 -19.16 -4.28 -7.36
N GLN A 133 -18.83 -4.11 -6.08
CA GLN A 133 -17.72 -4.83 -5.43
C GLN A 133 -18.00 -6.33 -5.26
N ALA A 134 -19.28 -6.72 -5.22
CA ALA A 134 -19.69 -8.12 -5.12
C ALA A 134 -19.58 -8.89 -6.45
N LYS A 135 -19.37 -8.20 -7.58
CA LYS A 135 -19.22 -8.85 -8.89
C LYS A 135 -18.04 -9.82 -8.89
N GLY A 136 -18.27 -11.07 -9.31
CA GLY A 136 -17.24 -12.12 -9.33
C GLY A 136 -16.99 -12.82 -8.01
N ARG A 137 -17.65 -12.43 -6.93
CA ARG A 137 -17.56 -13.10 -5.61
C ARG A 137 -18.82 -13.92 -5.35
N GLU A 138 -18.73 -14.91 -4.45
CA GLU A 138 -19.86 -15.75 -4.04
C GLU A 138 -19.79 -15.99 -2.52
N PHE A 139 -20.97 -16.05 -1.86
CA PHE A 139 -21.10 -16.15 -0.42
C PHE A 139 -22.15 -17.20 -0.04
N GLU A 140 -21.99 -17.91 1.07
CA GLU A 140 -23.01 -18.84 1.57
C GLU A 140 -24.34 -18.17 1.87
N ALA A 141 -24.30 -16.96 2.42
CA ALA A 141 -25.47 -16.13 2.71
C ALA A 141 -25.25 -14.69 2.25
N VAL A 142 -26.26 -14.12 1.59
CA VAL A 142 -26.25 -12.72 1.12
C VAL A 142 -27.45 -12.00 1.67
N PHE A 143 -27.19 -10.81 2.25
CA PHE A 143 -28.22 -9.89 2.76
C PHE A 143 -28.22 -8.65 1.88
N LEU A 144 -29.22 -8.48 1.03
CA LEU A 144 -29.42 -7.28 0.23
C LEU A 144 -30.26 -6.30 1.05
N THR A 145 -29.65 -5.20 1.45
CA THR A 145 -30.27 -4.19 2.31
C THR A 145 -30.68 -2.94 1.55
N GLY A 146 -31.56 -2.12 2.14
CA GLY A 146 -31.96 -0.85 1.54
C GLY A 146 -32.88 -0.98 0.33
N LEU A 147 -33.62 -2.10 0.22
CA LEU A 147 -34.51 -2.39 -0.89
C LEU A 147 -35.83 -1.61 -0.80
N VAL A 148 -35.74 -0.28 -0.80
CA VAL A 148 -36.86 0.66 -0.88
C VAL A 148 -36.76 1.48 -2.17
N GLU A 149 -37.91 1.79 -2.78
CA GLU A 149 -38.01 2.40 -4.11
C GLU A 149 -37.23 3.71 -4.25
N ASP A 150 -37.20 4.54 -3.22
CA ASP A 150 -36.50 5.83 -3.22
C ASP A 150 -34.96 5.70 -3.11
N PHE A 151 -34.44 4.53 -2.67
CA PHE A 151 -33.04 4.28 -2.49
C PHE A 151 -32.48 3.30 -3.55
N PHE A 152 -33.24 2.24 -3.84
CA PHE A 152 -32.86 1.26 -4.88
C PHE A 152 -34.14 0.79 -5.62
N PRO A 153 -34.32 1.17 -6.89
CA PRO A 153 -33.40 1.81 -7.85
C PRO A 153 -33.01 3.25 -7.56
N GLY A 154 -33.75 3.97 -6.74
CA GLY A 154 -33.51 5.37 -6.46
C GLY A 154 -33.79 6.28 -7.67
N ARG A 155 -33.48 7.56 -7.52
CA ARG A 155 -33.59 8.54 -8.60
C ARG A 155 -32.29 8.57 -9.41
N ARG A 156 -32.44 8.68 -10.73
CA ARG A 156 -31.29 8.88 -11.61
C ARG A 156 -30.51 10.14 -11.21
N GLN A 157 -29.22 9.98 -10.92
CA GLN A 157 -28.31 11.11 -10.77
C GLN A 157 -27.86 11.57 -12.16
N ARG A 158 -27.82 12.87 -12.39
CA ARG A 158 -27.24 13.41 -13.63
C ARG A 158 -25.75 13.13 -13.62
N PRO A 159 -25.20 12.47 -14.65
CA PRO A 159 -23.76 12.27 -14.71
C PRO A 159 -23.05 13.64 -14.80
N THR A 160 -21.95 13.78 -14.08
CA THR A 160 -21.10 14.98 -14.10
C THR A 160 -20.51 15.21 -15.50
N PHE A 161 -20.37 14.16 -16.29
CA PHE A 161 -19.90 14.19 -17.67
C PHE A 161 -20.86 13.36 -18.54
N SER A 162 -21.42 13.95 -19.58
CA SER A 162 -22.25 13.25 -20.57
C SER A 162 -21.40 12.91 -21.79
N LEU A 163 -21.37 11.64 -22.16
CA LEU A 163 -20.80 11.23 -23.44
C LEU A 163 -21.63 11.79 -24.59
N PRO A 164 -21.00 12.25 -25.69
CA PRO A 164 -21.71 12.57 -26.92
C PRO A 164 -22.56 11.38 -27.38
N GLN A 165 -23.79 11.66 -27.83
CA GLN A 165 -24.74 10.59 -28.23
C GLN A 165 -24.19 9.68 -29.34
N ASP A 166 -23.37 10.23 -30.23
CA ASP A 166 -22.73 9.51 -31.35
C ASP A 166 -21.74 8.41 -30.89
N LEU A 167 -21.35 8.41 -29.63
CA LEU A 167 -20.45 7.41 -29.02
C LEU A 167 -21.19 6.33 -28.21
N VAL A 168 -22.52 6.44 -28.09
CA VAL A 168 -23.34 5.52 -27.31
C VAL A 168 -24.04 4.56 -28.26
N LEU A 169 -23.71 3.28 -28.17
CA LEU A 169 -24.27 2.22 -29.04
C LEU A 169 -25.70 1.82 -28.67
N GLU A 170 -26.19 2.17 -27.48
CA GLU A 170 -27.53 1.84 -27.00
C GLU A 170 -28.40 3.09 -26.96
N ASP A 171 -29.45 3.13 -27.78
CA ASP A 171 -30.39 4.25 -27.87
C ASP A 171 -31.59 4.06 -26.93
N LEU A 172 -31.32 3.85 -25.65
CA LEU A 172 -32.36 3.76 -24.64
C LEU A 172 -32.61 5.14 -24.00
N PRO A 173 -33.89 5.52 -23.77
CA PRO A 173 -34.16 6.71 -22.97
C PRO A 173 -33.40 6.66 -21.64
N PRO A 174 -32.81 7.77 -21.19
CA PRO A 174 -31.90 7.76 -20.04
C PRO A 174 -32.48 7.18 -18.74
N ASP A 175 -33.78 7.35 -18.50
CA ASP A 175 -34.47 6.79 -17.32
C ASP A 175 -34.70 5.28 -17.46
N VAL A 176 -34.90 4.78 -18.68
CA VAL A 176 -34.99 3.34 -18.97
C VAL A 176 -33.63 2.71 -18.80
N ALA A 177 -32.58 3.31 -19.35
CA ALA A 177 -31.20 2.84 -19.21
C ALA A 177 -30.78 2.75 -17.72
N HIS A 178 -31.15 3.73 -16.90
CA HIS A 178 -30.92 3.71 -15.45
C HIS A 178 -31.62 2.52 -14.78
N LEU A 179 -32.91 2.30 -15.06
CA LEU A 179 -33.65 1.19 -14.47
C LEU A 179 -33.08 -0.17 -14.89
N GLU A 180 -32.73 -0.33 -16.17
CA GLU A 180 -32.10 -1.57 -16.67
C GLU A 180 -30.77 -1.84 -15.98
N GLU A 181 -29.93 -0.83 -15.78
CA GLU A 181 -28.67 -0.97 -15.07
C GLU A 181 -28.88 -1.34 -13.60
N GLN A 182 -29.81 -0.70 -12.89
CA GLN A 182 -30.15 -1.07 -11.52
C GLN A 182 -30.75 -2.48 -11.42
N ARG A 183 -31.50 -2.92 -12.41
CA ARG A 183 -32.02 -4.30 -12.49
C ARG A 183 -30.90 -5.31 -12.66
N ARG A 184 -29.89 -5.01 -13.53
CA ARG A 184 -28.71 -5.85 -13.70
C ARG A 184 -27.91 -5.93 -12.38
N LEU A 185 -27.73 -4.83 -11.66
CA LEU A 185 -27.07 -4.82 -10.37
C LEU A 185 -27.81 -5.64 -9.31
N PHE A 186 -29.15 -5.55 -9.28
CA PHE A 186 -29.97 -6.38 -8.40
C PHE A 186 -29.80 -7.87 -8.70
N TYR A 187 -29.84 -8.24 -9.98
CA TYR A 187 -29.57 -9.61 -10.42
C TYR A 187 -28.19 -10.09 -10.01
N VAL A 188 -27.15 -9.26 -10.21
CA VAL A 188 -25.79 -9.57 -9.75
C VAL A 188 -25.78 -9.81 -8.25
N GLY A 189 -26.40 -8.95 -7.43
CA GLY A 189 -26.49 -9.13 -5.99
C GLY A 189 -27.15 -10.43 -5.59
N MET A 190 -28.31 -10.76 -6.16
CA MET A 190 -29.02 -12.01 -5.86
C MET A 190 -28.20 -13.24 -6.20
N THR A 191 -27.53 -13.24 -7.37
CA THR A 191 -26.72 -14.38 -7.84
C THR A 191 -25.40 -14.57 -7.09
N ARG A 192 -25.09 -13.70 -6.12
CA ARG A 192 -23.91 -13.91 -5.25
C ARG A 192 -24.18 -14.92 -4.14
N ALA A 193 -25.43 -15.22 -3.85
CA ALA A 193 -25.80 -16.19 -2.83
C ALA A 193 -25.66 -17.63 -3.35
N LYS A 194 -24.85 -18.45 -2.64
CA LYS A 194 -24.77 -19.89 -2.90
C LYS A 194 -25.93 -20.66 -2.28
N ARG A 195 -26.36 -20.27 -1.07
CA ARG A 195 -27.35 -21.04 -0.33
C ARG A 195 -28.50 -20.20 0.24
N TYR A 196 -28.20 -19.02 0.82
CA TYR A 196 -29.19 -18.21 1.47
C TYR A 196 -29.18 -16.79 0.92
N LEU A 197 -30.37 -16.30 0.52
CA LEU A 197 -30.58 -14.93 0.08
C LEU A 197 -31.64 -14.27 0.95
N PHE A 198 -31.28 -13.12 1.54
CA PHE A 198 -32.18 -12.31 2.35
C PHE A 198 -32.38 -10.96 1.68
N LEU A 199 -33.63 -10.61 1.37
CA LEU A 199 -34.00 -9.32 0.81
C LEU A 199 -34.62 -8.47 1.93
N LEU A 200 -33.99 -7.34 2.27
CA LEU A 200 -34.33 -6.52 3.41
C LEU A 200 -34.84 -5.15 2.97
N SER A 201 -36.07 -4.82 3.42
CA SER A 201 -36.69 -3.53 3.24
C SER A 201 -37.16 -2.97 4.58
N SER A 202 -37.40 -1.69 4.68
CA SER A 202 -37.87 -1.00 5.87
C SER A 202 -38.93 0.03 5.51
N ASP A 203 -39.97 0.19 6.36
CA ASP A 203 -40.97 1.23 6.20
C ASP A 203 -40.42 2.63 6.49
N ASP A 204 -39.41 2.73 7.34
CA ASP A 204 -38.74 3.96 7.71
C ASP A 204 -37.24 3.89 7.39
N TYR A 205 -36.93 4.03 6.11
CA TYR A 205 -35.55 4.08 5.63
C TYR A 205 -35.11 5.55 5.50
N ARG A 206 -34.13 5.94 6.33
CA ARG A 206 -33.60 7.30 6.40
C ARG A 206 -32.09 7.29 6.47
N LEU A 207 -31.46 8.32 5.90
CA LEU A 207 -30.06 8.60 6.15
C LEU A 207 -29.89 9.35 7.49
N PRO A 208 -28.74 9.25 8.16
CA PRO A 208 -28.49 10.00 9.40
C PRO A 208 -28.70 11.50 9.19
N GLY A 209 -29.54 12.13 10.04
CA GLY A 209 -29.87 13.56 9.98
C GLY A 209 -31.12 13.92 9.17
N GLU A 210 -31.79 12.97 8.53
CA GLU A 210 -33.06 13.21 7.85
C GLU A 210 -34.27 13.20 8.81
N GLU A 211 -35.24 14.07 8.54
CA GLU A 211 -36.51 14.14 9.27
C GLU A 211 -37.38 12.87 9.06
N PRO A 212 -38.23 12.49 10.04
CA PRO A 212 -39.14 11.35 9.91
C PRO A 212 -40.03 11.46 8.68
N ARG A 213 -40.17 10.40 7.92
CA ARG A 213 -41.03 10.36 6.73
C ARG A 213 -42.49 10.41 7.14
N ARG A 214 -43.29 11.19 6.43
CA ARG A 214 -44.73 11.26 6.64
C ARG A 214 -45.51 10.04 6.14
N ARG A 215 -44.87 9.22 5.25
CA ARG A 215 -45.47 8.02 4.68
C ARG A 215 -44.45 6.89 4.71
N PRO A 216 -44.89 5.63 4.86
CA PRO A 216 -44.02 4.48 4.77
C PRO A 216 -43.25 4.44 3.44
N ALA A 217 -42.03 4.00 3.46
CA ALA A 217 -41.24 3.76 2.26
C ALA A 217 -41.85 2.60 1.46
N LYS A 218 -41.89 2.72 0.12
CA LYS A 218 -42.31 1.63 -0.75
C LYS A 218 -41.17 0.62 -0.91
N ILE A 219 -41.54 -0.66 -0.91
CA ILE A 219 -40.59 -1.74 -1.26
C ILE A 219 -40.11 -1.51 -2.69
N SER A 220 -38.84 -1.78 -2.94
CA SER A 220 -38.23 -1.71 -4.26
C SER A 220 -39.02 -2.55 -5.27
N ARG A 221 -39.28 -1.98 -6.45
CA ARG A 221 -39.97 -2.68 -7.56
C ARG A 221 -39.23 -3.97 -7.95
N PHE A 222 -37.94 -4.04 -7.81
CA PHE A 222 -37.16 -5.24 -8.17
C PHE A 222 -37.43 -6.43 -7.24
N VAL A 223 -37.77 -6.16 -5.98
CA VAL A 223 -38.20 -7.22 -5.05
C VAL A 223 -39.57 -7.75 -5.49
N VAL A 224 -40.48 -6.83 -5.87
CA VAL A 224 -41.83 -7.20 -6.38
C VAL A 224 -41.71 -7.96 -7.70
N GLU A 225 -40.85 -7.52 -8.62
CA GLU A 225 -40.56 -8.22 -9.89
C GLU A 225 -40.01 -9.64 -9.66
N ALA A 226 -39.14 -9.82 -8.67
CA ALA A 226 -38.47 -11.09 -8.39
C ALA A 226 -39.38 -12.11 -7.67
N LEU A 227 -40.19 -11.66 -6.72
CA LEU A 227 -40.97 -12.54 -5.82
C LEU A 227 -42.49 -12.57 -6.14
N GLY A 228 -43.00 -11.56 -6.81
CA GLY A 228 -44.43 -11.31 -6.96
C GLY A 228 -45.04 -10.66 -5.72
N GLU A 229 -46.15 -9.93 -5.89
CA GLU A 229 -46.83 -9.25 -4.79
C GLU A 229 -47.37 -10.20 -3.72
N GLU A 230 -47.80 -11.40 -4.13
CA GLU A 230 -48.39 -12.41 -3.24
C GLU A 230 -47.36 -12.98 -2.25
N ALA A 231 -46.07 -12.98 -2.61
CA ALA A 231 -44.98 -13.46 -1.74
C ALA A 231 -44.59 -12.44 -0.65
N LEU A 232 -45.05 -11.19 -0.78
CA LEU A 232 -44.82 -10.12 0.19
C LEU A 232 -45.88 -10.25 1.29
N GLY A 233 -45.75 -11.22 2.18
CA GLY A 233 -46.66 -11.48 3.31
C GLY A 233 -46.85 -10.30 4.24
N PRO A 234 -47.75 -10.39 5.24
CA PRO A 234 -48.02 -9.30 6.19
C PRO A 234 -46.72 -8.91 6.90
N ARG A 235 -46.50 -7.58 7.01
CA ARG A 235 -45.34 -7.00 7.68
C ARG A 235 -45.21 -7.57 9.09
N ALA A 236 -43.99 -7.95 9.46
CA ALA A 236 -43.70 -8.44 10.80
C ALA A 236 -44.17 -7.37 11.85
N PRO A 237 -44.79 -7.81 12.95
CA PRO A 237 -45.24 -6.86 13.97
C PRO A 237 -44.07 -6.09 14.58
N GLU A 238 -44.29 -4.84 14.92
CA GLU A 238 -43.36 -3.92 15.56
C GLU A 238 -42.73 -4.51 16.83
N THR A 239 -41.68 -5.29 16.66
CA THR A 239 -40.81 -5.62 17.80
C THR A 239 -39.51 -4.84 17.57
N PRO A 240 -39.20 -3.88 18.43
CA PRO A 240 -37.97 -3.11 18.23
C PRO A 240 -36.75 -4.02 18.47
N PRO A 241 -36.08 -4.49 17.42
CA PRO A 241 -34.99 -5.44 17.55
C PRO A 241 -33.75 -4.82 18.22
N LEU A 242 -33.59 -3.50 18.11
CA LEU A 242 -32.49 -2.72 18.66
C LEU A 242 -32.41 -2.81 20.20
N PHE A 243 -33.53 -2.88 20.93
CA PHE A 243 -33.48 -3.01 22.38
C PHE A 243 -33.06 -4.42 22.87
N ARG A 244 -33.15 -5.44 22.04
CA ARG A 244 -32.63 -6.78 22.36
C ARG A 244 -31.14 -6.88 22.09
N ILE A 245 -30.63 -6.17 21.10
CA ILE A 245 -29.19 -6.16 20.74
C ILE A 245 -28.39 -5.35 21.77
N THR A 246 -28.92 -4.25 22.30
CA THR A 246 -28.24 -3.46 23.35
C THR A 246 -28.18 -4.11 24.71
N ARG A 247 -28.98 -5.16 24.96
CA ARG A 247 -28.94 -6.02 26.17
C ARG A 247 -28.10 -7.30 25.97
N ALA A 248 -27.72 -7.62 24.75
CA ALA A 248 -26.71 -8.66 24.55
C ALA A 248 -25.40 -8.19 25.17
N ALA A 249 -24.83 -9.04 26.01
CA ALA A 249 -23.57 -8.84 26.71
C ALA A 249 -22.54 -8.11 25.84
N LYS A 250 -21.68 -7.26 26.48
CA LYS A 250 -20.46 -6.72 25.87
C LYS A 250 -20.03 -7.64 24.74
N ALA A 251 -20.08 -7.12 23.52
CA ALA A 251 -19.59 -7.89 22.38
C ALA A 251 -18.25 -8.47 22.78
N PRO A 252 -18.04 -9.78 22.63
CA PRO A 252 -16.72 -10.35 22.87
C PRO A 252 -15.74 -9.46 22.10
N GLU A 253 -14.62 -9.13 22.72
CA GLU A 253 -13.55 -8.45 22.01
C GLU A 253 -13.37 -9.19 20.69
N PRO A 254 -13.36 -8.46 19.54
CA PRO A 254 -13.26 -9.12 18.26
C PRO A 254 -12.00 -9.98 18.31
N VAL A 255 -12.19 -11.28 18.38
CA VAL A 255 -11.11 -12.24 18.15
C VAL A 255 -10.66 -11.95 16.74
N LEU A 256 -9.43 -11.49 16.61
CA LEU A 256 -8.83 -11.32 15.29
C LEU A 256 -8.96 -12.68 14.60
N PRO A 257 -9.60 -12.76 13.42
CA PRO A 257 -9.80 -14.03 12.76
C PRO A 257 -8.45 -14.72 12.58
N GLU A 258 -8.37 -15.99 12.95
CA GLU A 258 -7.24 -16.83 12.57
C GLU A 258 -7.15 -16.77 11.04
N LYS A 259 -5.98 -16.39 10.55
CA LYS A 259 -5.72 -16.37 9.11
C LYS A 259 -6.00 -17.76 8.57
N SER A 260 -7.01 -17.90 7.72
CA SER A 260 -7.20 -19.13 6.97
C SER A 260 -5.88 -19.56 6.32
N PRO A 261 -5.58 -20.84 6.17
CA PRO A 261 -4.37 -21.31 5.50
C PRO A 261 -4.49 -21.10 3.98
N GLY A 262 -4.61 -19.84 3.56
CA GLY A 262 -4.27 -19.43 2.21
C GLY A 262 -2.75 -19.48 2.06
N SER A 263 -2.25 -19.74 0.87
CA SER A 263 -0.82 -19.83 0.60
C SER A 263 -0.08 -18.63 1.21
N PHE A 264 0.68 -18.87 2.29
CA PHE A 264 1.43 -17.83 2.98
C PHE A 264 2.58 -17.40 2.07
N GLN A 265 2.55 -16.13 1.65
CA GLN A 265 3.43 -15.63 0.62
C GLN A 265 4.49 -14.70 1.20
N LEU A 266 5.76 -14.93 0.86
CA LEU A 266 6.90 -14.13 1.30
C LEU A 266 7.77 -13.72 0.12
N SER A 267 8.22 -12.46 0.15
CA SER A 267 9.34 -11.98 -0.68
C SER A 267 10.63 -11.97 0.12
N PHE A 268 11.79 -11.88 -0.58
CA PHE A 268 13.09 -11.67 0.08
C PHE A 268 13.03 -10.53 1.11
N ARG A 269 12.49 -9.38 0.72
CA ARG A 269 12.41 -8.20 1.60
C ARG A 269 11.61 -8.46 2.87
N GLN A 270 10.53 -9.23 2.79
CA GLN A 270 9.75 -9.62 3.96
C GLN A 270 10.52 -10.54 4.89
N VAL A 271 11.26 -11.50 4.33
CA VAL A 271 12.15 -12.39 5.11
C VAL A 271 13.24 -11.58 5.80
N ASP A 272 13.95 -10.72 5.06
CA ASP A 272 15.04 -9.88 5.56
C ASP A 272 14.57 -8.89 6.65
N ASP A 273 13.45 -8.24 6.44
CA ASP A 273 12.86 -7.31 7.42
C ASP A 273 12.53 -8.01 8.74
N TRP A 274 11.96 -9.24 8.67
CA TRP A 274 11.62 -9.99 9.88
C TRP A 274 12.87 -10.51 10.61
N LEU A 275 13.84 -11.06 9.89
CA LEU A 275 15.10 -11.53 10.46
C LEU A 275 15.90 -10.40 11.10
N THR A 276 15.93 -9.22 10.46
CA THR A 276 16.58 -8.03 10.99
C THR A 276 15.90 -7.56 12.26
N CYS A 277 14.58 -7.40 12.25
CA CYS A 277 13.80 -7.03 13.41
C CYS A 277 12.31 -7.31 13.18
N PRO A 278 11.69 -8.29 13.88
CA PRO A 278 10.28 -8.60 13.71
C PRO A 278 9.34 -7.42 13.91
N LEU A 279 9.69 -6.48 14.80
CA LEU A 279 8.91 -5.26 14.97
C LEU A 279 8.99 -4.33 13.74
N LYS A 280 10.15 -4.25 13.06
CA LYS A 280 10.27 -3.56 11.77
C LYS A 280 9.34 -4.18 10.73
N TYR A 281 9.35 -5.52 10.61
CA TYR A 281 8.42 -6.25 9.74
C TYR A 281 6.96 -5.88 10.03
N LYS A 282 6.57 -5.85 11.32
CA LYS A 282 5.21 -5.44 11.73
C LYS A 282 4.86 -4.04 11.23
N TYR A 283 5.76 -3.08 11.40
CA TYR A 283 5.51 -1.71 10.93
C TYR A 283 5.41 -1.62 9.40
N VAL A 284 6.31 -2.29 8.67
CA VAL A 284 6.35 -2.24 7.21
C VAL A 284 5.18 -2.99 6.58
N HIS A 285 4.98 -4.26 6.95
CA HIS A 285 4.16 -5.19 6.18
C HIS A 285 2.79 -5.47 6.80
N VAL A 286 2.66 -5.35 8.13
CA VAL A 286 1.39 -5.58 8.82
C VAL A 286 0.62 -4.28 9.03
N LEU A 287 1.27 -3.29 9.66
CA LEU A 287 0.64 -2.01 9.98
C LEU A 287 0.77 -0.98 8.83
N ARG A 288 1.70 -1.22 7.90
CA ARG A 288 1.99 -0.34 6.75
C ARG A 288 2.15 1.13 7.18
N VAL A 289 2.88 1.33 8.29
CA VAL A 289 3.11 2.67 8.82
C VAL A 289 3.85 3.50 7.78
N PRO A 290 3.29 4.60 7.30
CA PRO A 290 3.93 5.43 6.30
C PRO A 290 5.23 6.03 6.83
N ILE A 291 6.26 5.99 6.02
CA ILE A 291 7.56 6.60 6.29
C ILE A 291 8.04 7.34 5.06
N ARG A 292 8.91 8.31 5.27
CA ARG A 292 9.68 8.88 4.16
C ARG A 292 10.58 7.81 3.56
N LEU A 293 10.62 7.74 2.25
CA LEU A 293 11.62 6.93 1.58
C LEU A 293 13.01 7.50 1.91
N HIS A 294 13.92 6.61 2.29
CA HIS A 294 15.31 7.03 2.46
C HIS A 294 15.90 7.41 1.09
N PRO A 295 16.69 8.50 0.98
CA PRO A 295 17.28 8.93 -0.29
C PRO A 295 17.99 7.83 -1.08
N THR A 296 18.67 6.90 -0.39
CA THR A 296 19.33 5.74 -1.02
C THR A 296 18.36 4.74 -1.65
N VAL A 297 17.11 4.66 -1.18
CA VAL A 297 16.06 3.82 -1.78
C VAL A 297 15.58 4.47 -3.07
N ILE A 298 15.43 5.79 -3.09
CA ILE A 298 15.06 6.56 -4.29
C ILE A 298 16.13 6.38 -5.36
N LEU A 299 17.39 6.61 -5.00
CA LEU A 299 18.55 6.39 -5.85
C LEU A 299 18.55 4.95 -6.42
N GLY A 300 18.45 3.94 -5.56
CA GLY A 300 18.46 2.54 -5.97
C GLY A 300 17.33 2.22 -6.96
N ASN A 301 16.10 2.64 -6.66
CA ASN A 301 14.94 2.39 -7.51
C ASN A 301 15.09 3.07 -8.89
N ALA A 302 15.56 4.31 -8.95
CA ALA A 302 15.74 5.03 -10.20
C ALA A 302 16.84 4.39 -11.07
N VAL A 303 17.96 3.99 -10.46
CA VAL A 303 19.04 3.27 -11.15
C VAL A 303 18.56 1.91 -11.67
N HIS A 304 17.84 1.13 -10.86
CA HIS A 304 17.31 -0.17 -11.32
C HIS A 304 16.33 -0.02 -12.49
N GLN A 305 15.46 0.99 -12.50
CA GLN A 305 14.56 1.24 -13.63
C GLN A 305 15.33 1.57 -14.92
N ALA A 306 16.40 2.36 -14.82
CA ALA A 306 17.24 2.68 -15.97
C ALA A 306 17.99 1.44 -16.50
N ILE A 307 18.56 0.61 -15.61
CA ILE A 307 19.21 -0.66 -15.94
C ILE A 307 18.21 -1.64 -16.59
N GLN A 308 17.02 -1.75 -16.04
CA GLN A 308 15.93 -2.56 -16.62
C GLN A 308 15.61 -2.14 -18.06
N ALA A 309 15.43 -0.83 -18.30
CA ALA A 309 15.14 -0.31 -19.64
C ALA A 309 16.26 -0.65 -20.64
N TYR A 310 17.53 -0.49 -20.25
CA TYR A 310 18.68 -0.86 -21.05
C TYR A 310 18.67 -2.35 -21.41
N HIS A 311 18.51 -3.24 -20.42
CA HIS A 311 18.53 -4.67 -20.65
C HIS A 311 17.32 -5.17 -21.45
N LEU A 312 16.15 -4.59 -21.27
CA LEU A 312 14.97 -4.91 -22.09
C LEU A 312 15.18 -4.54 -23.55
N ALA A 313 15.77 -3.37 -23.84
CA ALA A 313 16.12 -2.96 -25.20
C ALA A 313 17.15 -3.94 -25.82
N LYS A 314 18.21 -4.25 -25.09
CA LYS A 314 19.27 -5.20 -25.52
C LYS A 314 18.72 -6.61 -25.79
N ARG A 315 17.79 -7.09 -24.96
CA ARG A 315 17.09 -8.37 -25.17
C ARG A 315 16.27 -8.38 -26.45
N GLN A 316 15.67 -7.23 -26.82
CA GLN A 316 14.93 -7.06 -28.07
C GLN A 316 15.84 -6.84 -29.31
N GLY A 317 17.15 -6.81 -29.14
CA GLY A 317 18.09 -6.54 -30.20
C GLY A 317 18.21 -5.06 -30.57
N ARG A 318 17.70 -4.15 -29.71
CA ARG A 318 17.81 -2.69 -29.87
C ARG A 318 18.97 -2.16 -29.02
N SER A 319 19.65 -1.16 -29.52
CA SER A 319 20.61 -0.37 -28.72
C SER A 319 19.84 0.75 -28.02
N LEU A 320 20.11 0.95 -26.75
CA LEU A 320 19.61 2.09 -25.97
C LEU A 320 20.83 2.95 -25.60
N PRO A 321 21.00 4.14 -26.19
CA PRO A 321 22.16 4.98 -25.91
C PRO A 321 22.14 5.50 -24.46
N LEU A 322 23.33 5.81 -23.91
CA LEU A 322 23.48 6.28 -22.53
C LEU A 322 22.56 7.46 -22.20
N SER A 323 22.39 8.41 -23.14
CA SER A 323 21.50 9.55 -22.94
C SER A 323 20.05 9.15 -22.69
N GLU A 324 19.55 8.08 -23.31
CA GLU A 324 18.21 7.56 -23.07
C GLU A 324 18.13 6.80 -21.76
N VAL A 325 19.21 6.08 -21.35
CA VAL A 325 19.30 5.44 -20.03
C VAL A 325 19.22 6.48 -18.92
N ILE A 326 19.98 7.59 -19.04
CA ILE A 326 19.91 8.72 -18.10
C ILE A 326 18.52 9.36 -18.10
N ALA A 327 17.89 9.55 -19.26
CA ALA A 327 16.53 10.09 -19.32
C ALA A 327 15.47 9.19 -18.64
N VAL A 328 15.68 7.86 -18.59
CA VAL A 328 14.82 6.95 -17.78
C VAL A 328 15.07 7.19 -16.30
N PHE A 329 16.32 7.30 -15.87
CA PHE A 329 16.72 7.59 -14.51
C PHE A 329 16.10 8.92 -14.02
N ASP A 330 16.20 9.99 -14.78
CA ASP A 330 15.63 11.31 -14.45
C ASP A 330 14.11 11.25 -14.28
N ARG A 331 13.41 10.50 -15.15
CA ARG A 331 11.96 10.32 -15.02
C ARG A 331 11.56 9.48 -13.80
N ALA A 332 12.42 8.56 -13.37
CA ALA A 332 12.20 7.71 -12.20
C ALA A 332 12.60 8.39 -10.89
N TRP A 333 13.37 9.49 -10.98
CA TRP A 333 13.83 10.24 -9.81
C TRP A 333 12.67 10.93 -9.08
N ARG A 334 12.73 10.90 -7.76
CA ARG A 334 11.76 11.55 -6.87
C ARG A 334 12.48 12.47 -5.89
N SER A 335 12.08 13.73 -5.84
CA SER A 335 12.62 14.72 -4.91
C SER A 335 12.00 14.55 -3.51
N GLU A 336 12.22 13.41 -2.86
CA GLU A 336 11.61 13.06 -1.58
C GLU A 336 12.68 12.62 -0.56
N GLY A 337 12.54 13.02 0.70
CA GLY A 337 13.37 12.53 1.81
C GLY A 337 14.79 13.09 1.88
N PHE A 338 15.21 13.97 0.98
CA PHE A 338 16.54 14.58 0.98
C PHE A 338 16.67 15.63 2.11
N LEU A 339 17.87 15.75 2.66
CA LEU A 339 18.18 16.70 3.72
C LEU A 339 18.23 18.16 3.21
N SER A 340 18.64 18.34 1.96
CA SER A 340 18.75 19.63 1.27
C SER A 340 18.80 19.42 -0.23
N ALA A 341 18.60 20.48 -1.03
CA ALA A 341 18.78 20.45 -2.48
C ALA A 341 20.21 20.01 -2.87
N ALA A 342 21.23 20.47 -2.15
CA ALA A 342 22.61 20.06 -2.39
C ALA A 342 22.83 18.54 -2.15
N HIS A 343 22.20 17.96 -1.13
CA HIS A 343 22.24 16.51 -0.90
C HIS A 343 21.51 15.73 -1.98
N GLU A 344 20.42 16.26 -2.51
CA GLU A 344 19.70 15.69 -3.63
C GLU A 344 20.55 15.71 -4.90
N GLU A 345 21.16 16.85 -5.26
CA GLU A 345 22.05 16.99 -6.41
C GLU A 345 23.28 16.06 -6.32
N GLU A 346 23.83 15.90 -5.13
CA GLU A 346 24.95 14.98 -4.88
C GLU A 346 24.56 13.53 -5.19
N LEU A 347 23.42 13.06 -4.64
CA LEU A 347 22.95 11.70 -4.88
C LEU A 347 22.47 11.48 -6.33
N HIS A 348 21.89 12.49 -6.96
CA HIS A 348 21.52 12.41 -8.38
C HIS A 348 22.74 12.23 -9.26
N ARG A 349 23.78 13.04 -9.05
CA ARG A 349 25.07 12.90 -9.76
C ARG A 349 25.72 11.53 -9.50
N TYR A 350 25.67 11.04 -8.27
CA TYR A 350 26.17 9.70 -7.94
C TYR A 350 25.40 8.60 -8.71
N GLY A 351 24.09 8.75 -8.91
CA GLY A 351 23.29 7.85 -9.75
C GLY A 351 23.67 7.90 -11.23
N GLU A 352 23.91 9.10 -11.76
CA GLU A 352 24.40 9.27 -13.15
C GLU A 352 25.77 8.60 -13.35
N GLU A 353 26.71 8.79 -12.39
CA GLU A 353 28.04 8.13 -12.42
C GLU A 353 27.91 6.61 -12.40
N ALA A 354 27.04 6.07 -11.54
CA ALA A 354 26.75 4.64 -11.47
C ALA A 354 26.25 4.10 -12.81
N LEU A 355 25.37 4.83 -13.50
CA LEU A 355 24.83 4.44 -14.80
C LEU A 355 25.86 4.58 -15.93
N GLN A 356 26.74 5.57 -15.89
CA GLN A 356 27.87 5.69 -16.84
C GLN A 356 28.81 4.49 -16.70
N ASN A 357 29.20 4.13 -15.49
CA ASN A 357 30.03 2.97 -15.20
C ASN A 357 29.36 1.67 -15.65
N PHE A 358 28.07 1.49 -15.30
CA PHE A 358 27.25 0.37 -15.74
C PHE A 358 27.26 0.25 -17.25
N TYR A 359 26.96 1.33 -17.95
CA TYR A 359 26.85 1.36 -19.43
C TYR A 359 28.18 0.97 -20.08
N ALA A 360 29.28 1.58 -19.66
CA ALA A 360 30.61 1.28 -20.20
C ALA A 360 30.97 -0.19 -19.98
N PHE A 361 30.69 -0.73 -18.80
CA PHE A 361 30.96 -2.14 -18.46
C PHE A 361 30.12 -3.09 -19.31
N GLU A 362 28.81 -2.87 -19.44
CA GLU A 362 27.90 -3.74 -20.19
C GLU A 362 28.15 -3.73 -21.71
N GLU A 363 28.56 -2.59 -22.26
CA GLU A 363 28.95 -2.50 -23.68
C GLU A 363 30.27 -3.24 -23.93
N ALA A 364 31.22 -3.15 -23.00
CA ALA A 364 32.48 -3.89 -23.12
C ALA A 364 32.29 -5.41 -22.94
N GLU A 365 31.40 -5.84 -22.02
CA GLU A 365 31.11 -7.26 -21.81
C GLU A 365 30.34 -7.88 -22.99
N GLY A 366 29.49 -7.09 -23.65
CA GLY A 366 28.73 -7.51 -24.83
C GLY A 366 27.71 -8.64 -24.56
N SER A 367 27.48 -9.03 -23.31
CA SER A 367 26.59 -10.12 -22.94
C SER A 367 25.12 -9.74 -23.18
N ARG A 368 24.29 -10.75 -23.50
CA ARG A 368 22.85 -10.55 -23.76
C ARG A 368 22.01 -11.25 -22.70
N PRO A 369 21.12 -10.52 -21.98
CA PRO A 369 20.30 -11.11 -20.94
C PRO A 369 19.26 -12.09 -21.52
N THR A 370 19.04 -13.21 -20.82
CA THR A 370 17.95 -14.14 -21.13
C THR A 370 16.67 -13.68 -20.47
N PHE A 371 16.72 -13.36 -19.18
CA PHE A 371 15.62 -12.80 -18.43
C PHE A 371 16.02 -11.46 -17.79
N VAL A 372 15.08 -10.51 -17.74
CA VAL A 372 15.23 -9.20 -17.13
C VAL A 372 13.98 -8.93 -16.30
N GLU A 373 14.14 -8.60 -15.02
CA GLU A 373 13.03 -8.39 -14.07
C GLU A 373 11.99 -9.51 -14.16
N GLN A 374 12.48 -10.74 -14.21
CA GLN A 374 11.61 -11.90 -14.39
C GLN A 374 11.03 -12.32 -13.05
N TYR A 375 9.70 -12.30 -12.97
CA TYR A 375 8.98 -12.84 -11.82
C TYR A 375 9.24 -14.32 -11.64
N PHE A 376 9.43 -14.74 -10.39
CA PHE A 376 9.45 -16.13 -9.97
C PHE A 376 8.50 -16.36 -8.80
N ALA A 377 8.01 -17.58 -8.73
CA ALA A 377 7.28 -18.08 -7.57
C ALA A 377 7.51 -19.59 -7.45
N PHE A 378 7.76 -20.04 -6.23
CA PHE A 378 7.74 -21.45 -5.91
C PHE A 378 7.06 -21.66 -4.55
N GLU A 379 6.52 -22.83 -4.31
CA GLU A 379 5.84 -23.17 -3.07
C GLU A 379 6.42 -24.46 -2.50
N GLU A 380 6.79 -24.43 -1.22
CA GLU A 380 7.32 -25.57 -0.49
C GLU A 380 6.88 -25.47 0.98
N ASN A 381 6.44 -26.58 1.59
CA ASN A 381 5.96 -26.66 2.98
C ASN A 381 4.89 -25.60 3.35
N GLY A 382 3.99 -25.27 2.40
CA GLY A 382 2.93 -24.28 2.60
C GLY A 382 3.41 -22.83 2.69
N VAL A 383 4.63 -22.56 2.22
CA VAL A 383 5.19 -21.21 2.06
C VAL A 383 5.44 -20.95 0.58
N LYS A 384 4.77 -19.93 0.06
CA LYS A 384 4.99 -19.45 -1.31
C LYS A 384 6.03 -18.34 -1.28
N VAL A 385 7.16 -18.54 -1.95
CA VAL A 385 8.21 -17.51 -2.09
C VAL A 385 8.08 -16.85 -3.45
N ILE A 386 8.11 -15.52 -3.45
CA ILE A 386 7.98 -14.71 -4.67
C ILE A 386 9.11 -13.70 -4.78
N GLY A 387 9.41 -13.29 -6.00
CA GLY A 387 10.37 -12.23 -6.26
C GLY A 387 10.59 -11.99 -7.74
N TYR A 388 11.61 -11.19 -8.02
CA TYR A 388 12.05 -10.90 -9.38
C TYR A 388 13.57 -11.07 -9.42
N TRP A 389 14.09 -11.73 -10.47
CA TRP A 389 15.51 -11.67 -10.77
C TRP A 389 15.77 -10.42 -11.60
N ASP A 390 16.69 -9.58 -11.18
CA ASP A 390 17.07 -8.40 -11.95
C ASP A 390 17.55 -8.80 -13.35
N ARG A 391 18.45 -9.80 -13.41
CA ARG A 391 18.93 -10.35 -14.66
C ARG A 391 19.37 -11.81 -14.51
N VAL A 392 19.05 -12.63 -15.51
CA VAL A 392 19.57 -13.99 -15.67
C VAL A 392 20.11 -14.17 -17.07
N ASP A 393 21.32 -14.67 -17.18
CA ASP A 393 21.97 -15.05 -18.43
C ASP A 393 22.09 -16.58 -18.51
N ARG A 394 21.42 -17.21 -19.45
CA ARG A 394 21.63 -18.63 -19.76
C ARG A 394 22.80 -18.76 -20.73
N ARG A 395 23.86 -19.38 -20.27
CA ARG A 395 25.10 -19.68 -21.02
C ARG A 395 25.15 -21.17 -21.33
N ARG A 396 26.05 -21.57 -22.23
CA ARG A 396 26.25 -23.01 -22.58
C ARG A 396 26.69 -23.85 -21.39
N ASP A 397 27.40 -23.24 -20.45
CA ASP A 397 28.00 -23.87 -19.29
C ASP A 397 27.18 -23.68 -17.98
N GLY A 398 25.97 -23.12 -18.06
CA GLY A 398 25.05 -22.93 -16.97
C GLY A 398 24.47 -21.53 -16.89
N ALA A 399 23.57 -21.29 -15.92
CA ALA A 399 22.94 -20.02 -15.71
C ALA A 399 23.75 -19.11 -14.78
N LEU A 400 23.76 -17.82 -15.07
CA LEU A 400 24.32 -16.75 -14.26
C LEU A 400 23.20 -15.85 -13.77
N ILE A 401 23.11 -15.62 -12.46
CA ILE A 401 22.16 -14.68 -11.85
C ILE A 401 22.93 -13.43 -11.43
N ILE A 402 22.44 -12.26 -11.86
CA ILE A 402 23.08 -10.97 -11.61
C ILE A 402 22.11 -10.05 -10.89
N ASP A 403 22.58 -9.35 -9.88
CA ASP A 403 21.88 -8.28 -9.18
C ASP A 403 22.80 -7.05 -9.09
N TYR A 404 22.21 -5.87 -9.25
CA TYR A 404 22.95 -4.60 -9.32
C TYR A 404 22.84 -3.84 -8.01
N LYS A 405 23.94 -3.26 -7.56
CA LYS A 405 24.01 -2.49 -6.31
C LYS A 405 24.63 -1.11 -6.56
N THR A 406 23.94 -0.08 -6.10
CA THR A 406 24.47 1.30 -6.11
C THR A 406 25.47 1.56 -5.00
N SER A 407 25.60 0.67 -4.01
CA SER A 407 26.59 0.81 -2.93
C SER A 407 27.99 0.43 -3.39
N GLU A 408 28.98 1.09 -2.80
CA GLU A 408 30.39 0.78 -3.02
C GLU A 408 30.79 -0.60 -2.47
N ALA A 409 31.72 -1.23 -3.13
CA ALA A 409 32.40 -2.43 -2.63
C ALA A 409 33.89 -2.41 -2.97
N LYS A 410 34.70 -2.93 -2.04
CA LYS A 410 36.10 -3.21 -2.32
C LYS A 410 36.25 -4.56 -2.99
N VAL A 411 37.14 -4.68 -3.95
CA VAL A 411 37.38 -5.92 -4.70
C VAL A 411 37.61 -7.11 -3.76
N GLU A 412 38.39 -6.92 -2.68
CA GLU A 412 38.75 -7.99 -1.73
C GLU A 412 37.56 -8.52 -0.92
N SER A 413 36.46 -7.75 -0.85
CA SER A 413 35.25 -8.10 -0.09
C SER A 413 34.05 -8.45 -0.97
N ALA A 414 34.15 -8.23 -2.27
CA ALA A 414 33.01 -8.36 -3.17
C ALA A 414 32.46 -9.79 -3.22
N ASP A 415 33.32 -10.80 -3.37
CA ASP A 415 32.91 -12.21 -3.41
C ASP A 415 32.30 -12.68 -2.09
N ARG A 416 32.86 -12.24 -0.95
CA ARG A 416 32.29 -12.53 0.36
C ARG A 416 30.88 -11.93 0.50
N ARG A 417 30.64 -10.70 -0.03
CA ARG A 417 29.31 -10.09 0.00
C ARG A 417 28.28 -10.89 -0.80
N VAL A 418 28.68 -11.56 -1.88
CA VAL A 418 27.77 -12.48 -2.61
C VAL A 418 27.48 -13.72 -1.78
N GLN A 419 28.51 -14.33 -1.17
CA GLN A 419 28.38 -15.53 -0.34
C GLN A 419 27.53 -15.31 0.91
N GLU A 420 27.54 -14.11 1.50
CA GLU A 420 26.78 -13.74 2.67
C GLU A 420 25.39 -13.15 2.32
N SER A 421 25.08 -12.95 1.03
CA SER A 421 23.83 -12.34 0.60
C SER A 421 22.65 -13.30 0.65
N LEU A 422 21.74 -13.09 1.60
CA LEU A 422 20.48 -13.83 1.66
C LEU A 422 19.65 -13.66 0.39
N GLN A 423 19.65 -12.47 -0.23
CA GLN A 423 18.96 -12.22 -1.49
C GLN A 423 19.47 -13.15 -2.61
N MET A 424 20.78 -13.21 -2.79
CA MET A 424 21.38 -14.06 -3.83
C MET A 424 21.15 -15.55 -3.54
N ALA A 425 21.16 -15.94 -2.27
CA ALA A 425 20.84 -17.28 -1.85
C ALA A 425 19.39 -17.67 -2.16
N ILE A 426 18.42 -16.77 -1.89
CA ILE A 426 17.01 -16.97 -2.24
C ILE A 426 16.81 -16.99 -3.76
N TYR A 427 17.54 -16.16 -4.51
CA TYR A 427 17.48 -16.13 -5.97
C TYR A 427 17.98 -17.44 -6.59
N ALA A 428 19.08 -17.99 -6.05
CA ALA A 428 19.62 -19.29 -6.49
C ALA A 428 18.66 -20.44 -6.15
N LEU A 429 18.08 -20.43 -4.96
CA LEU A 429 17.09 -21.42 -4.52
C LEU A 429 15.84 -21.36 -5.43
N ALA A 430 15.32 -20.16 -5.68
CA ALA A 430 14.18 -19.95 -6.57
C ALA A 430 14.46 -20.44 -7.99
N PHE A 431 15.65 -20.22 -8.50
CA PHE A 431 16.06 -20.71 -9.82
C PHE A 431 16.08 -22.24 -9.87
N GLU A 432 16.68 -22.88 -8.87
CA GLU A 432 16.71 -24.35 -8.76
C GLU A 432 15.30 -24.94 -8.67
N ARG A 433 14.42 -24.32 -7.87
CA ARG A 433 13.00 -24.77 -7.75
C ARG A 433 12.18 -24.54 -9.01
N THR A 434 12.47 -23.48 -9.76
CA THR A 434 11.72 -23.13 -10.99
C THR A 434 12.16 -23.97 -12.19
N PHE A 435 13.46 -24.20 -12.35
CA PHE A 435 14.01 -24.80 -13.56
C PHE A 435 14.56 -26.24 -13.36
N GLY A 436 14.62 -26.71 -12.11
CA GLY A 436 15.17 -28.05 -11.78
C GLY A 436 16.68 -28.14 -11.95
N GLU A 437 17.37 -27.04 -12.17
CA GLU A 437 18.83 -26.96 -12.32
C GLU A 437 19.39 -25.85 -11.45
N ARG A 438 20.57 -26.05 -10.90
CA ARG A 438 21.26 -25.04 -10.08
C ARG A 438 21.93 -24.01 -10.98
N PRO A 439 21.84 -22.70 -10.68
CA PRO A 439 22.64 -21.72 -11.41
C PRO A 439 24.13 -21.98 -11.16
N LYS A 440 24.96 -21.73 -12.17
CA LYS A 440 26.39 -21.94 -12.07
C LYS A 440 27.08 -20.89 -11.23
N GLU A 441 26.65 -19.65 -11.37
CA GLU A 441 27.31 -18.50 -10.75
C GLU A 441 26.29 -17.44 -10.31
N LEU A 442 26.57 -16.78 -9.20
CA LEU A 442 25.85 -15.62 -8.68
C LEU A 442 26.77 -14.41 -8.73
N GLN A 443 26.27 -13.27 -9.20
CA GLN A 443 27.02 -12.02 -9.23
C GLN A 443 26.28 -10.87 -8.55
N LEU A 444 27.01 -10.12 -7.71
CA LEU A 444 26.64 -8.75 -7.34
C LEU A 444 27.56 -7.80 -8.12
N ARG A 445 26.94 -6.88 -8.87
CA ARG A 445 27.65 -5.83 -9.62
C ARG A 445 27.48 -4.50 -8.90
N PHE A 446 28.54 -4.07 -8.24
CA PHE A 446 28.60 -2.79 -7.55
C PHE A 446 29.03 -1.73 -8.55
N LEU A 447 28.27 -0.65 -8.69
CA LEU A 447 28.40 0.28 -9.81
C LEU A 447 29.27 1.51 -9.54
N THR A 448 29.65 1.76 -8.29
CA THR A 448 30.37 2.98 -7.88
C THR A 448 31.55 2.65 -6.95
N PRO A 449 32.64 3.44 -6.97
CA PRO A 449 32.99 4.46 -7.96
C PRO A 449 33.37 3.89 -9.34
N GLU A 450 33.60 2.59 -9.39
CA GLU A 450 33.85 1.77 -10.59
C GLU A 450 33.08 0.46 -10.45
N VAL A 451 32.91 -0.27 -11.56
CA VAL A 451 32.19 -1.55 -11.49
C VAL A 451 33.08 -2.62 -10.85
N VAL A 452 32.68 -3.05 -9.66
CA VAL A 452 33.27 -4.19 -8.97
C VAL A 452 32.33 -5.37 -9.04
N VAL A 453 32.80 -6.51 -9.53
CA VAL A 453 32.00 -7.75 -9.67
C VAL A 453 32.41 -8.74 -8.60
N GLY A 454 31.50 -8.97 -7.64
CA GLY A 454 31.59 -10.08 -6.71
C GLY A 454 30.97 -11.34 -7.31
N ARG A 455 31.58 -12.52 -7.04
CA ARG A 455 31.14 -13.81 -7.57
C ARG A 455 31.07 -14.86 -6.48
N ALA A 456 30.10 -15.77 -6.63
CA ALA A 456 30.01 -16.96 -5.81
C ALA A 456 29.35 -18.11 -6.59
N GLU A 457 29.74 -19.33 -6.28
CA GLU A 457 29.05 -20.53 -6.71
C GLU A 457 28.00 -20.90 -5.65
N PRO A 458 26.74 -21.19 -6.04
CA PRO A 458 25.71 -21.60 -5.08
C PRO A 458 26.01 -23.00 -4.53
N SER A 459 26.35 -23.07 -3.24
CA SER A 459 26.61 -24.32 -2.53
C SER A 459 25.34 -24.85 -1.86
N ASP A 460 25.32 -26.17 -1.52
CA ASP A 460 24.25 -26.77 -0.73
C ASP A 460 24.02 -26.04 0.60
N ARG A 461 25.10 -25.61 1.24
CA ARG A 461 25.05 -24.84 2.49
C ARG A 461 24.33 -23.50 2.29
N LEU A 462 24.60 -22.81 1.16
CA LEU A 462 23.97 -21.52 0.85
C LEU A 462 22.46 -21.69 0.64
N LEU A 463 22.05 -22.67 -0.17
CA LEU A 463 20.65 -22.91 -0.47
C LEU A 463 19.86 -23.40 0.76
N LYS A 464 20.48 -24.30 1.55
CA LYS A 464 19.88 -24.76 2.81
C LYS A 464 19.70 -23.62 3.80
N GLY A 465 20.72 -22.76 3.95
CA GLY A 465 20.63 -21.58 4.81
C GLY A 465 19.55 -20.59 4.38
N ALA A 466 19.36 -20.39 3.05
CA ALA A 466 18.27 -19.57 2.53
C ALA A 466 16.90 -20.14 2.89
N TRP A 467 16.73 -21.46 2.75
CA TRP A 467 15.47 -22.11 3.09
C TRP A 467 15.21 -22.07 4.60
N GLU A 468 16.19 -22.32 5.44
CA GLU A 468 16.08 -22.19 6.89
C GLU A 468 15.67 -20.77 7.32
N ALA A 469 16.26 -19.74 6.70
CA ALA A 469 15.91 -18.34 6.93
C ALA A 469 14.46 -18.01 6.53
N ILE A 470 14.00 -18.53 5.37
CA ILE A 470 12.62 -18.39 4.92
C ILE A 470 11.65 -19.05 5.92
N MET A 471 11.96 -20.26 6.37
CA MET A 471 11.10 -20.99 7.30
C MET A 471 11.08 -20.36 8.69
N GLU A 472 12.21 -19.86 9.20
CA GLU A 472 12.28 -19.12 10.46
C GLU A 472 11.38 -17.88 10.41
N ALA A 473 11.49 -17.09 9.36
CA ALA A 473 10.64 -15.91 9.17
C ALA A 473 9.16 -16.29 9.02
N ALA A 474 8.86 -17.32 8.21
CA ALA A 474 7.50 -17.80 8.00
C ALA A 474 6.82 -18.26 9.30
N GLU A 475 7.51 -19.04 10.10
CA GLU A 475 6.98 -19.52 11.39
C GLU A 475 6.79 -18.39 12.40
N GLY A 476 7.76 -17.46 12.50
CA GLY A 476 7.66 -16.32 13.39
C GLY A 476 6.51 -15.39 13.01
N ILE A 477 6.32 -15.12 11.70
CA ILE A 477 5.22 -14.28 11.21
C ILE A 477 3.85 -14.98 11.45
N ARG A 478 3.77 -16.28 11.21
CA ARG A 478 2.53 -17.07 11.50
C ARG A 478 2.15 -17.05 12.96
N ARG A 479 3.12 -17.05 13.87
CA ARG A 479 2.90 -16.94 15.32
C ARG A 479 2.68 -15.52 15.79
N GLU A 480 2.72 -14.54 14.87
CA GLU A 480 2.67 -13.11 15.18
C GLU A 480 3.77 -12.67 16.18
N ASP A 481 4.92 -13.35 16.14
CA ASP A 481 6.07 -12.99 16.97
C ASP A 481 6.76 -11.76 16.36
N PHE A 482 6.38 -10.61 16.87
CA PHE A 482 6.94 -9.31 16.48
C PHE A 482 7.77 -8.67 17.57
N ALA A 483 8.36 -9.47 18.46
CA ALA A 483 9.26 -8.98 19.48
C ALA A 483 10.46 -8.23 18.85
N PRO A 484 10.78 -7.02 19.36
CA PRO A 484 11.89 -6.24 18.79
C PRO A 484 13.23 -6.95 19.01
N LYS A 485 14.09 -6.91 17.97
CA LYS A 485 15.51 -7.32 18.05
C LYS A 485 16.40 -6.07 17.92
N PRO A 486 16.53 -5.22 18.94
CA PRO A 486 17.30 -3.99 18.84
C PRO A 486 18.79 -4.31 18.76
N SER A 487 19.46 -3.73 17.76
CA SER A 487 20.91 -3.72 17.62
C SER A 487 21.35 -2.41 16.98
N TYR A 488 22.60 -2.02 17.14
CA TYR A 488 23.10 -0.81 16.50
C TYR A 488 22.94 -0.86 14.97
N SER A 489 23.27 -2.00 14.36
CA SER A 489 23.17 -2.22 12.92
C SER A 489 21.72 -2.22 12.40
N ALA A 490 20.76 -2.73 13.19
CA ALA A 490 19.35 -2.74 12.81
C ALA A 490 18.66 -1.40 13.07
N CYS A 491 18.98 -0.72 14.19
CA CYS A 491 18.28 0.50 14.61
C CYS A 491 18.78 1.75 13.89
N ARG A 492 20.09 1.87 13.62
CA ARG A 492 20.66 3.07 12.98
C ARG A 492 20.03 3.40 11.62
N PRO A 493 19.90 2.45 10.68
CA PRO A 493 19.28 2.71 9.37
C PRO A 493 17.75 2.56 9.39
N CYS A 494 17.15 2.22 10.54
CA CYS A 494 15.72 1.94 10.60
C CYS A 494 14.88 3.19 10.46
N ALA A 495 14.07 3.27 9.42
CA ALA A 495 13.17 4.39 9.17
C ALA A 495 12.09 4.58 10.26
N TYR A 496 11.80 3.53 11.04
CA TYR A 496 10.82 3.56 12.14
C TYR A 496 11.43 3.91 13.49
N ARG A 497 12.70 4.29 13.54
CA ARG A 497 13.41 4.56 14.78
C ARG A 497 12.72 5.61 15.66
N THR A 498 12.17 6.65 15.07
CA THR A 498 11.50 7.76 15.77
C THR A 498 10.20 7.35 16.47
N ILE A 499 9.55 6.30 16.00
CA ILE A 499 8.29 5.78 16.56
C ILE A 499 8.48 4.48 17.36
N CYS A 500 9.66 3.87 17.28
CA CYS A 500 9.92 2.55 17.86
C CYS A 500 10.26 2.67 19.36
N PRO A 501 9.48 2.04 20.27
CA PRO A 501 9.74 2.11 21.70
C PRO A 501 11.00 1.35 22.13
N ALA A 502 11.52 0.47 21.28
CA ALA A 502 12.71 -0.35 21.53
C ALA A 502 13.95 0.14 20.78
N ALA A 503 13.89 1.32 20.14
CA ALA A 503 15.02 1.85 19.37
C ALA A 503 16.19 2.18 20.31
N LEU A 504 17.39 1.73 19.93
CA LEU A 504 18.60 2.12 20.64
C LEU A 504 18.93 3.60 20.37
N PRO A 505 19.40 4.34 21.40
CA PRO A 505 19.96 5.68 21.20
C PRO A 505 21.19 5.58 20.28
N VAL A 506 21.26 6.47 19.28
CA VAL A 506 22.39 6.54 18.30
C VAL A 506 22.95 7.94 18.33
#